data_3aaa131c8aa7519c5a344ce8a06b5b8b
#
_entry.id   3aaa131c8aa7519c5a344ce8a06b5b8b
#
_cell.length_a   1.000
_cell.length_b   1.000
_cell.length_c   1.000
_cell.angle_alpha   90.00
_cell.angle_beta   90.00
_cell.angle_gamma   90.00
#
_symmetry.space_group_name_H-M   'P 1'
#
loop_
_entity.id
_entity.type
_entity.pdbx_description
1 polymer ?
#
loop_
_entity_poly.entity_id
_entity_poly.type
_entity_poly.pdbx_seq_one_letter_code
_entity_poly.pdbx_strand_id
1 'polypeptide(L)'
;MMTLRSLPIFAMLAVANATAGPSFALRGVEPRRAGPSAPAREITFEAGLEYARAGGEGLQLNLARPKAPSVKTPAILCIHGGGFRAGKREGWDARCRLLAEQGYAAATVTYRLAPKHPFPAAVEDVKAAVRWLRANAEKYSIDPDRIGVVGDSAGGHLAQFLGVTGGVAQFEGDGGNAAFSSRVSCVVNYYGPSDLTQSYGKSVDAAEVLPLWLGGDAVKERHRHILASPLYWATPAAAPTLLLQGTEDKYVNHEQAVWMRDRLKAVDVEVELLTLEGAGHGFKGADAEKAWKAALEFFERHLKPAK
;
A
#
# COMPACT_ATOMS: atom_id res chain seq x y z
N MET A 1 20.05 4.01 64.27
CA MET A 1 21.37 3.64 64.81
C MET A 1 22.21 3.02 63.67
N MET A 2 23.25 3.79 63.30
CA MET A 2 24.60 3.32 62.87
C MET A 2 24.64 2.41 61.64
N THR A 3 25.47 2.59 60.62
CA THR A 3 26.55 3.56 60.31
C THR A 3 26.93 3.37 58.86
N LEU A 4 27.22 4.47 58.16
CA LEU A 4 27.99 4.53 56.92
C LEU A 4 29.36 3.86 57.07
N ARG A 5 29.89 3.22 56.05
CA ARG A 5 31.32 3.25 55.71
C ARG A 5 31.58 3.25 54.21
N SER A 6 32.44 4.19 53.85
CA SER A 6 32.95 4.68 52.58
C SER A 6 34.14 3.84 52.08
N LEU A 7 34.31 3.76 50.74
CA LEU A 7 35.45 3.79 49.81
C LEU A 7 36.81 3.15 50.21
N PRO A 8 37.66 2.68 49.25
CA PRO A 8 38.34 3.61 48.35
C PRO A 8 38.59 3.17 46.87
N ILE A 9 38.88 4.17 46.08
CA ILE A 9 39.49 4.24 44.74
C ILE A 9 40.88 3.62 44.72
N PHE A 10 41.20 2.83 43.67
CA PHE A 10 42.56 2.63 43.21
C PHE A 10 42.64 2.80 41.68
N ALA A 11 43.35 3.85 41.27
CA ALA A 11 43.84 4.06 39.94
C ALA A 11 45.21 3.39 39.80
N MET A 12 45.44 2.72 38.67
CA MET A 12 46.80 2.39 38.24
C MET A 12 46.97 2.49 36.73
N LEU A 13 47.81 3.41 36.32
CA LEU A 13 48.43 3.56 34.99
C LEU A 13 49.36 2.35 34.71
N ALA A 14 49.43 1.93 33.42
CA ALA A 14 50.67 1.49 32.77
C ALA A 14 50.40 1.31 31.27
N VAL A 15 50.92 2.20 30.46
CA VAL A 15 52.11 2.12 29.59
C VAL A 15 51.92 1.30 28.31
N ALA A 16 52.00 2.06 27.21
CA ALA A 16 52.01 1.65 25.81
C ALA A 16 53.19 0.75 25.44
N ASN A 17 52.97 -0.16 24.52
CA ASN A 17 54.01 -0.57 23.57
C ASN A 17 53.37 -0.75 22.19
N ALA A 18 53.81 0.13 21.26
CA ALA A 18 53.49 0.11 19.87
C ALA A 18 54.41 -0.87 19.14
N THR A 19 53.81 -1.84 18.44
CA THR A 19 54.50 -2.53 17.34
C THR A 19 53.73 -2.28 16.06
N ALA A 20 54.38 -1.55 15.15
CA ALA A 20 53.88 -1.25 13.81
C ALA A 20 53.95 -2.51 12.95
N GLY A 21 52.75 -2.98 12.51
CA GLY A 21 52.61 -3.95 11.44
C GLY A 21 52.29 -3.26 10.11
N PRO A 22 52.56 -3.86 8.94
CA PRO A 22 52.56 -3.17 7.65
C PRO A 22 51.18 -2.69 7.23
N SER A 23 51.12 -1.43 6.86
CA SER A 23 49.97 -0.73 6.29
C SER A 23 49.64 -1.31 4.91
N PHE A 24 48.56 -2.10 4.81
CA PHE A 24 47.92 -2.38 3.52
C PHE A 24 47.06 -1.18 3.15
N ALA A 25 47.53 -0.39 2.20
CA ALA A 25 46.75 0.65 1.56
C ALA A 25 45.58 0.02 0.80
N LEU A 26 44.39 0.14 1.35
CA LEU A 26 43.16 -0.12 0.61
C LEU A 26 43.09 0.91 -0.53
N ARG A 27 43.30 0.45 -1.76
CA ARG A 27 42.98 1.23 -2.97
C ARG A 27 41.53 1.65 -2.88
N GLY A 28 41.29 2.96 -2.83
CA GLY A 28 39.97 3.56 -2.83
C GLY A 28 39.18 3.07 -4.04
N VAL A 29 38.09 2.38 -3.81
CA VAL A 29 37.04 2.21 -4.78
C VAL A 29 36.35 3.58 -4.85
N GLU A 30 36.65 4.35 -5.88
CA GLU A 30 35.92 5.58 -6.17
C GLU A 30 34.39 5.19 -6.31
N PRO A 31 33.52 5.95 -5.64
CA PRO A 31 32.08 5.72 -5.84
C PRO A 31 31.77 5.95 -7.32
N ARG A 32 31.24 4.92 -8.00
CA ARG A 32 30.74 5.06 -9.36
C ARG A 32 29.81 6.28 -9.38
N ARG A 33 30.20 7.33 -10.09
CA ARG A 33 29.32 8.45 -10.41
C ARG A 33 28.08 7.83 -11.06
N ALA A 34 26.92 8.06 -10.43
CA ALA A 34 25.65 7.75 -11.07
C ALA A 34 25.67 8.45 -12.44
N GLY A 35 25.52 7.69 -13.50
CA GLY A 35 25.39 8.26 -14.84
C GLY A 35 24.21 9.24 -14.87
N PRO A 36 24.16 10.19 -15.85
CA PRO A 36 23.07 11.13 -15.95
C PRO A 36 21.75 10.36 -15.98
N SER A 37 20.89 10.61 -14.97
CA SER A 37 19.53 10.08 -14.96
C SER A 37 18.86 10.53 -16.26
N ALA A 38 18.19 9.61 -16.96
CA ALA A 38 17.39 9.98 -18.11
C ALA A 38 16.49 11.18 -17.72
N PRO A 39 16.29 12.16 -18.61
CA PRO A 39 15.48 13.34 -18.29
C PRO A 39 14.09 12.86 -17.82
N ALA A 40 13.61 13.45 -16.71
CA ALA A 40 12.29 13.15 -16.17
C ALA A 40 11.24 13.34 -17.28
N ARG A 41 10.34 12.37 -17.42
CA ARG A 41 9.29 12.45 -18.44
C ARG A 41 8.37 13.62 -18.13
N GLU A 42 7.99 14.39 -19.15
CA GLU A 42 6.92 15.37 -19.00
C GLU A 42 5.61 14.65 -18.66
N ILE A 43 4.91 15.17 -17.66
CA ILE A 43 3.66 14.60 -17.17
C ILE A 43 2.50 15.59 -17.34
N THR A 44 1.29 15.04 -17.42
CA THR A 44 0.03 15.76 -17.29
C THR A 44 -0.61 15.39 -15.96
N PHE A 45 -1.19 16.35 -15.26
CA PHE A 45 -1.95 16.13 -14.04
C PHE A 45 -3.32 16.79 -14.16
N GLU A 46 -4.37 15.99 -14.01
CA GLU A 46 -5.76 16.40 -14.04
C GLU A 46 -6.41 16.08 -12.69
N ALA A 47 -6.97 17.09 -12.02
CA ALA A 47 -7.59 16.95 -10.73
C ALA A 47 -9.12 17.01 -10.83
N GLY A 48 -9.79 16.29 -9.91
CA GLY A 48 -11.25 16.38 -9.75
C GLY A 48 -12.05 15.74 -10.87
N LEU A 49 -11.51 14.74 -11.57
CA LEU A 49 -12.25 13.98 -12.56
C LEU A 49 -13.31 13.12 -11.85
N GLU A 50 -14.57 13.28 -12.18
CA GLU A 50 -15.65 12.44 -11.64
C GLU A 50 -15.57 11.04 -12.27
N TYR A 51 -15.40 10.03 -11.44
CA TYR A 51 -15.30 8.64 -11.88
C TYR A 51 -16.59 7.83 -11.62
N ALA A 52 -17.40 8.26 -10.64
CA ALA A 52 -18.64 7.59 -10.28
C ALA A 52 -19.60 8.57 -9.58
N ARG A 53 -20.87 8.17 -9.50
CA ARG A 53 -21.86 8.72 -8.58
C ARG A 53 -22.46 7.59 -7.79
N ALA A 54 -22.40 7.67 -6.47
CA ALA A 54 -22.97 6.65 -5.60
C ALA A 54 -23.43 7.27 -4.27
N GLY A 55 -24.54 6.78 -3.70
CA GLY A 55 -25.06 7.31 -2.44
C GLY A 55 -25.39 8.80 -2.47
N GLY A 56 -25.72 9.38 -3.64
CA GLY A 56 -25.99 10.81 -3.81
C GLY A 56 -24.74 11.70 -3.90
N GLU A 57 -23.52 11.12 -3.91
CA GLU A 57 -22.25 11.85 -3.97
C GLU A 57 -21.52 11.63 -5.30
N GLY A 58 -20.89 12.71 -5.82
CA GLY A 58 -19.94 12.62 -6.91
C GLY A 58 -18.57 12.20 -6.39
N LEU A 59 -18.06 11.07 -6.87
CA LEU A 59 -16.76 10.52 -6.48
C LEU A 59 -15.71 10.94 -7.49
N GLN A 60 -14.59 11.47 -7.00
CA GLN A 60 -13.59 12.09 -7.83
C GLN A 60 -12.23 11.39 -7.72
N LEU A 61 -11.45 11.48 -8.80
CA LEU A 61 -10.05 11.07 -8.84
C LEU A 61 -9.16 12.21 -9.36
N ASN A 62 -7.87 12.15 -9.01
CA ASN A 62 -6.82 12.92 -9.65
C ASN A 62 -5.98 11.95 -10.49
N LEU A 63 -5.60 12.34 -11.70
CA LEU A 63 -4.87 11.51 -12.65
C LEU A 63 -3.56 12.18 -13.06
N ALA A 64 -2.43 11.54 -12.77
CA ALA A 64 -1.12 11.88 -13.32
C ALA A 64 -0.74 10.86 -14.40
N ARG A 65 -0.21 11.31 -15.54
CA ARG A 65 0.19 10.41 -16.64
C ARG A 65 1.30 11.03 -17.48
N PRO A 66 2.09 10.24 -18.23
CA PRO A 66 2.99 10.77 -19.25
C PRO A 66 2.22 11.65 -20.23
N LYS A 67 2.79 12.81 -20.62
CA LYS A 67 2.14 13.81 -21.46
C LYS A 67 1.84 13.31 -22.87
N ALA A 68 2.78 12.61 -23.48
CA ALA A 68 2.67 12.08 -24.85
C ALA A 68 3.29 10.69 -24.93
N PRO A 69 2.62 9.65 -24.39
CA PRO A 69 3.15 8.30 -24.44
C PRO A 69 3.07 7.76 -25.88
N SER A 70 4.16 7.14 -26.37
CA SER A 70 4.21 6.50 -27.69
C SER A 70 3.44 5.17 -27.73
N VAL A 71 3.14 4.61 -26.56
CA VAL A 71 2.39 3.35 -26.39
C VAL A 71 1.44 3.51 -25.20
N LYS A 72 0.41 2.67 -25.14
CA LYS A 72 -0.48 2.63 -23.96
C LYS A 72 0.31 2.31 -22.69
N THR A 73 0.07 3.08 -21.65
CA THR A 73 0.77 2.98 -20.35
C THR A 73 -0.01 2.11 -19.37
N PRO A 74 0.64 1.28 -18.56
CA PRO A 74 -0.04 0.61 -17.47
C PRO A 74 -0.54 1.64 -16.45
N ALA A 75 -1.64 1.32 -15.74
CA ALA A 75 -2.20 2.20 -14.75
C ALA A 75 -1.98 1.68 -13.31
N ILE A 76 -1.95 2.60 -12.35
CA ILE A 76 -1.90 2.30 -10.93
C ILE A 76 -2.97 3.13 -10.20
N LEU A 77 -3.89 2.44 -9.52
CA LEU A 77 -4.85 3.07 -8.62
C LEU A 77 -4.22 3.21 -7.24
N CYS A 78 -4.15 4.43 -6.70
CA CYS A 78 -3.60 4.76 -5.40
C CYS A 78 -4.74 5.07 -4.42
N ILE A 79 -4.81 4.36 -3.28
CA ILE A 79 -5.90 4.45 -2.32
C ILE A 79 -5.36 4.91 -0.97
N HIS A 80 -5.88 6.04 -0.48
CA HIS A 80 -5.45 6.63 0.79
C HIS A 80 -5.93 5.84 2.01
N GLY A 81 -5.16 5.92 3.11
CA GLY A 81 -5.55 5.42 4.41
C GLY A 81 -6.53 6.35 5.14
N GLY A 82 -6.66 6.15 6.44
CA GLY A 82 -7.50 6.97 7.33
C GLY A 82 -8.61 6.22 8.03
N GLY A 83 -8.44 4.92 8.31
CA GLY A 83 -9.38 4.11 9.10
C GLY A 83 -10.79 4.07 8.50
N PHE A 84 -10.93 4.11 7.20
CA PHE A 84 -12.23 4.14 6.47
C PHE A 84 -13.12 5.33 6.80
N ARG A 85 -12.70 6.26 7.68
CA ARG A 85 -13.48 7.40 8.20
C ARG A 85 -12.87 8.77 7.90
N ALA A 86 -11.65 8.79 7.40
CA ALA A 86 -10.90 10.01 7.11
C ALA A 86 -9.97 9.80 5.92
N GLY A 87 -9.25 10.84 5.54
CA GLY A 87 -8.30 10.83 4.44
C GLY A 87 -8.78 11.62 3.22
N LYS A 88 -7.87 11.84 2.31
CA LYS A 88 -8.10 12.60 1.07
C LYS A 88 -7.27 12.03 -0.06
N ARG A 89 -7.81 12.00 -1.30
CA ARG A 89 -7.08 11.57 -2.50
C ARG A 89 -5.77 12.35 -2.70
N GLU A 90 -5.75 13.63 -2.33
CA GLU A 90 -4.60 14.50 -2.51
C GLU A 90 -3.35 14.01 -1.74
N GLY A 91 -3.52 13.16 -0.73
CA GLY A 91 -2.41 12.53 0.01
C GLY A 91 -1.48 11.68 -0.86
N TRP A 92 -1.97 11.20 -2.01
CA TRP A 92 -1.19 10.43 -2.98
C TRP A 92 -0.75 11.20 -4.21
N ASP A 93 -1.13 12.48 -4.39
CA ASP A 93 -0.82 13.27 -5.59
C ASP A 93 0.68 13.31 -5.93
N ALA A 94 1.53 13.52 -4.92
CA ALA A 94 2.97 13.55 -5.13
C ALA A 94 3.51 12.20 -5.65
N ARG A 95 3.05 11.09 -5.08
CA ARG A 95 3.44 9.75 -5.52
C ARG A 95 2.86 9.40 -6.90
N CYS A 96 1.64 9.84 -7.20
CA CYS A 96 1.06 9.68 -8.54
C CYS A 96 1.90 10.40 -9.61
N ARG A 97 2.42 11.59 -9.31
CA ARG A 97 3.33 12.31 -10.22
C ARG A 97 4.64 11.54 -10.42
N LEU A 98 5.26 11.03 -9.34
CA LEU A 98 6.47 10.20 -9.44
C LEU A 98 6.22 8.91 -10.26
N LEU A 99 5.08 8.27 -10.10
CA LEU A 99 4.70 7.11 -10.92
C LEU A 99 4.53 7.49 -12.39
N ALA A 100 3.95 8.66 -12.67
CA ALA A 100 3.80 9.15 -14.05
C ALA A 100 5.16 9.42 -14.72
N GLU A 101 6.13 9.97 -14.01
CA GLU A 101 7.51 10.12 -14.46
C GLU A 101 8.17 8.77 -14.78
N GLN A 102 7.79 7.70 -14.06
CA GLN A 102 8.22 6.32 -14.31
C GLN A 102 7.45 5.64 -15.47
N GLY A 103 6.46 6.33 -16.07
CA GLY A 103 5.73 5.84 -17.23
C GLY A 103 4.44 5.09 -16.92
N TYR A 104 3.85 5.31 -15.76
CA TYR A 104 2.52 4.82 -15.39
C TYR A 104 1.46 5.91 -15.52
N ALA A 105 0.21 5.54 -15.77
CA ALA A 105 -0.93 6.41 -15.48
C ALA A 105 -1.36 6.15 -14.03
N ALA A 106 -1.17 7.10 -13.14
CA ALA A 106 -1.44 6.92 -11.71
C ALA A 106 -2.63 7.78 -11.27
N ALA A 107 -3.66 7.14 -10.72
CA ALA A 107 -4.86 7.80 -10.24
C ALA A 107 -4.98 7.64 -8.72
N THR A 108 -5.31 8.73 -8.02
CA THR A 108 -5.72 8.66 -6.61
C THR A 108 -7.18 9.04 -6.46
N VAL A 109 -7.92 8.36 -5.55
CA VAL A 109 -9.38 8.41 -5.51
C VAL A 109 -9.93 8.87 -4.17
N THR A 110 -11.05 9.59 -4.23
CA THR A 110 -11.98 9.73 -3.09
C THR A 110 -12.83 8.46 -3.04
N TYR A 111 -13.14 7.98 -1.85
CA TYR A 111 -14.13 6.94 -1.63
C TYR A 111 -15.03 7.33 -0.46
N ARG A 112 -16.24 6.78 -0.41
CA ARG A 112 -17.24 7.08 0.63
C ARG A 112 -16.76 6.62 2.00
N LEU A 113 -16.88 7.49 3.00
CA LEU A 113 -16.33 7.30 4.36
C LEU A 113 -17.41 6.96 5.39
N ALA A 114 -17.04 6.13 6.35
CA ALA A 114 -17.82 5.85 7.55
C ALA A 114 -17.82 7.09 8.50
N PRO A 115 -18.81 7.21 9.38
CA PRO A 115 -19.96 6.31 9.56
C PRO A 115 -21.09 6.56 8.56
N LYS A 116 -21.02 7.63 7.74
CA LYS A 116 -22.09 7.98 6.78
C LYS A 116 -22.31 6.87 5.76
N HIS A 117 -21.25 6.24 5.33
CA HIS A 117 -21.26 5.16 4.35
C HIS A 117 -20.50 3.93 4.89
N PRO A 118 -21.20 3.00 5.55
CA PRO A 118 -20.58 1.78 6.06
C PRO A 118 -20.17 0.82 4.94
N PHE A 119 -19.47 -0.25 5.31
CA PHE A 119 -19.16 -1.36 4.39
C PHE A 119 -20.47 -1.89 3.71
N PRO A 120 -20.45 -2.15 2.39
CA PRO A 120 -19.28 -2.22 1.49
C PRO A 120 -18.99 -0.95 0.67
N ALA A 121 -19.58 0.21 0.97
CA ALA A 121 -19.54 1.41 0.12
C ALA A 121 -18.13 1.76 -0.41
N ALA A 122 -17.12 1.83 0.44
CA ALA A 122 -15.74 2.14 0.02
C ALA A 122 -15.17 1.08 -0.94
N VAL A 123 -15.54 -0.19 -0.78
CA VAL A 123 -15.11 -1.28 -1.68
C VAL A 123 -15.73 -1.10 -3.07
N GLU A 124 -17.03 -0.82 -3.12
CA GLU A 124 -17.75 -0.55 -4.38
C GLU A 124 -17.16 0.63 -5.13
N ASP A 125 -16.76 1.68 -4.40
CA ASP A 125 -16.19 2.90 -4.97
C ASP A 125 -14.82 2.63 -5.61
N VAL A 126 -13.91 1.94 -4.93
CA VAL A 126 -12.58 1.64 -5.51
C VAL A 126 -12.69 0.65 -6.68
N LYS A 127 -13.68 -0.25 -6.67
CA LYS A 127 -14.00 -1.10 -7.84
C LYS A 127 -14.53 -0.26 -9.01
N ALA A 128 -15.41 0.70 -8.75
CA ALA A 128 -15.88 1.64 -9.77
C ALA A 128 -14.72 2.46 -10.36
N ALA A 129 -13.74 2.86 -9.55
CA ALA A 129 -12.55 3.57 -10.04
C ALA A 129 -11.71 2.71 -11.00
N VAL A 130 -11.51 1.42 -10.70
CA VAL A 130 -10.84 0.49 -11.64
C VAL A 130 -11.62 0.36 -12.95
N ARG A 131 -12.95 0.21 -12.88
CA ARG A 131 -13.81 0.17 -14.07
C ARG A 131 -13.73 1.45 -14.89
N TRP A 132 -13.68 2.62 -14.21
CA TRP A 132 -13.53 3.91 -14.89
C TRP A 132 -12.19 4.04 -15.61
N LEU A 133 -11.07 3.64 -15.00
CA LEU A 133 -9.77 3.62 -15.65
C LEU A 133 -9.81 2.77 -16.93
N ARG A 134 -10.43 1.61 -16.86
CA ARG A 134 -10.58 0.69 -17.99
C ARG A 134 -11.51 1.23 -19.07
N ALA A 135 -12.63 1.83 -18.70
CA ALA A 135 -13.58 2.46 -19.63
C ALA A 135 -12.99 3.68 -20.36
N ASN A 136 -12.08 4.40 -19.72
CA ASN A 136 -11.44 5.58 -20.26
C ASN A 136 -10.02 5.32 -20.80
N ALA A 137 -9.66 4.06 -20.97
CA ALA A 137 -8.32 3.63 -21.36
C ALA A 137 -7.85 4.29 -22.68
N GLU A 138 -8.71 4.40 -23.68
CA GLU A 138 -8.38 5.03 -24.96
C GLU A 138 -8.10 6.53 -24.78
N LYS A 139 -8.99 7.24 -24.09
CA LYS A 139 -8.88 8.69 -23.85
C LYS A 139 -7.58 9.08 -23.16
N TYR A 140 -7.13 8.27 -22.22
CA TYR A 140 -5.95 8.58 -21.38
C TYR A 140 -4.70 7.79 -21.77
N SER A 141 -4.74 7.05 -22.89
CA SER A 141 -3.64 6.19 -23.34
C SER A 141 -3.22 5.15 -22.29
N ILE A 142 -4.21 4.58 -21.59
CA ILE A 142 -4.02 3.53 -20.59
C ILE A 142 -4.11 2.16 -21.25
N ASP A 143 -3.31 1.21 -20.79
CA ASP A 143 -3.48 -0.21 -21.11
C ASP A 143 -4.54 -0.81 -20.18
N PRO A 144 -5.72 -1.20 -20.68
CA PRO A 144 -6.83 -1.68 -19.87
C PRO A 144 -6.54 -3.04 -19.20
N ASP A 145 -5.56 -3.80 -19.70
CA ASP A 145 -5.21 -5.12 -19.17
C ASP A 145 -4.13 -5.06 -18.10
N ARG A 146 -3.48 -3.90 -17.91
CA ARG A 146 -2.38 -3.70 -16.97
C ARG A 146 -2.71 -2.60 -15.97
N ILE A 147 -3.60 -2.92 -15.02
CA ILE A 147 -4.01 -2.02 -13.94
C ILE A 147 -3.61 -2.63 -12.60
N GLY A 148 -2.63 -2.02 -11.92
CA GLY A 148 -2.24 -2.36 -10.56
C GLY A 148 -2.93 -1.48 -9.53
N VAL A 149 -2.82 -1.84 -8.27
CA VAL A 149 -3.36 -1.06 -7.15
C VAL A 149 -2.35 -0.96 -6.01
N VAL A 150 -2.33 0.19 -5.35
CA VAL A 150 -1.56 0.42 -4.12
C VAL A 150 -2.39 1.20 -3.12
N GLY A 151 -2.20 0.94 -1.85
CA GLY A 151 -2.81 1.74 -0.79
C GLY A 151 -2.09 1.58 0.53
N ASP A 152 -2.36 2.51 1.45
CA ASP A 152 -1.80 2.51 2.79
C ASP A 152 -2.90 2.33 3.85
N SER A 153 -2.63 1.57 4.92
CA SER A 153 -3.56 1.37 6.04
C SER A 153 -4.95 0.88 5.56
N ALA A 154 -6.02 1.61 5.83
CA ALA A 154 -7.36 1.33 5.28
C ALA A 154 -7.35 1.26 3.74
N GLY A 155 -6.56 2.09 3.05
CA GLY A 155 -6.37 2.02 1.60
C GLY A 155 -5.63 0.75 1.17
N GLY A 156 -4.66 0.28 1.97
CA GLY A 156 -3.97 -0.99 1.77
C GLY A 156 -4.91 -2.19 1.90
N HIS A 157 -5.82 -2.14 2.87
CA HIS A 157 -6.91 -3.09 3.00
C HIS A 157 -7.80 -3.11 1.74
N LEU A 158 -8.26 -1.93 1.26
CA LEU A 158 -9.07 -1.83 0.06
C LEU A 158 -8.32 -2.32 -1.19
N ALA A 159 -7.00 -2.08 -1.27
CA ALA A 159 -6.16 -2.61 -2.34
C ALA A 159 -6.11 -4.15 -2.32
N GLN A 160 -5.91 -4.77 -1.14
CA GLN A 160 -6.00 -6.23 -0.99
C GLN A 160 -7.38 -6.75 -1.38
N PHE A 161 -8.45 -6.05 -0.94
CA PHE A 161 -9.81 -6.44 -1.24
C PHE A 161 -10.10 -6.47 -2.75
N LEU A 162 -9.59 -5.47 -3.50
CA LEU A 162 -9.63 -5.47 -4.97
C LEU A 162 -8.92 -6.71 -5.55
N GLY A 163 -7.73 -7.04 -5.01
CA GLY A 163 -6.94 -8.16 -5.49
C GLY A 163 -7.59 -9.52 -5.35
N VAL A 164 -8.37 -9.71 -4.28
CA VAL A 164 -8.99 -11.03 -3.97
C VAL A 164 -10.45 -11.14 -4.40
N THR A 165 -11.14 -10.03 -4.71
CA THR A 165 -12.56 -10.03 -5.04
C THR A 165 -12.87 -9.64 -6.49
N GLY A 166 -11.91 -9.78 -7.39
CA GLY A 166 -12.13 -9.51 -8.81
C GLY A 166 -13.25 -10.37 -9.39
N GLY A 167 -14.36 -9.74 -9.83
CA GLY A 167 -15.53 -10.43 -10.38
C GLY A 167 -16.52 -10.99 -9.35
N VAL A 168 -16.39 -10.64 -8.06
CA VAL A 168 -17.36 -10.98 -7.03
C VAL A 168 -18.50 -9.97 -7.08
N ALA A 169 -19.64 -10.37 -7.66
CA ALA A 169 -20.76 -9.50 -8.01
C ALA A 169 -21.31 -8.67 -6.83
N GLN A 170 -21.35 -9.24 -5.63
CA GLN A 170 -21.90 -8.57 -4.45
C GLN A 170 -21.14 -7.30 -4.01
N PHE A 171 -19.91 -7.07 -4.54
CA PHE A 171 -19.08 -5.92 -4.21
C PHE A 171 -18.88 -4.97 -5.40
N GLU A 172 -19.50 -5.22 -6.54
CA GLU A 172 -19.33 -4.37 -7.72
C GLU A 172 -20.02 -3.01 -7.57
N GLY A 173 -21.12 -2.95 -6.82
CA GLY A 173 -21.89 -1.71 -6.65
C GLY A 173 -22.45 -1.15 -7.97
N ASP A 174 -23.02 0.03 -7.89
CA ASP A 174 -23.70 0.73 -8.99
C ASP A 174 -22.94 1.97 -9.50
N GLY A 175 -21.69 2.14 -9.14
CA GLY A 175 -20.83 3.30 -9.46
C GLY A 175 -20.50 3.50 -10.95
N GLY A 176 -21.23 2.83 -11.85
CA GLY A 176 -21.09 2.99 -13.31
C GLY A 176 -20.05 2.07 -13.95
N ASN A 177 -19.97 2.17 -15.30
CA ASN A 177 -19.06 1.38 -16.13
C ASN A 177 -19.18 -0.14 -15.92
N ALA A 178 -20.38 -0.66 -15.65
CA ALA A 178 -20.64 -2.06 -15.28
C ALA A 178 -20.21 -3.10 -16.35
N ALA A 179 -20.07 -2.67 -17.62
CA ALA A 179 -19.56 -3.54 -18.70
C ALA A 179 -18.06 -3.82 -18.60
N PHE A 180 -17.33 -3.11 -17.73
CA PHE A 180 -15.89 -3.25 -17.55
C PHE A 180 -15.56 -4.03 -16.27
N SER A 181 -14.47 -4.79 -16.31
CA SER A 181 -14.01 -5.56 -15.16
C SER A 181 -13.38 -4.66 -14.09
N SER A 182 -13.59 -4.99 -12.80
CA SER A 182 -12.88 -4.40 -11.66
C SER A 182 -11.61 -5.17 -11.27
N ARG A 183 -11.21 -6.21 -12.01
CA ARG A 183 -10.00 -6.99 -11.73
C ARG A 183 -8.75 -6.14 -11.84
N VAL A 184 -7.77 -6.40 -10.98
CA VAL A 184 -6.45 -5.77 -11.01
C VAL A 184 -5.36 -6.80 -11.30
N SER A 185 -4.26 -6.35 -11.90
CA SER A 185 -3.14 -7.20 -12.32
C SER A 185 -2.18 -7.50 -11.18
N CYS A 186 -2.05 -6.59 -10.20
CA CYS A 186 -1.22 -6.79 -9.00
C CYS A 186 -1.60 -5.81 -7.89
N VAL A 187 -1.18 -6.12 -6.67
CA VAL A 187 -1.50 -5.38 -5.45
C VAL A 187 -0.23 -5.04 -4.69
N VAL A 188 -0.11 -3.79 -4.23
CA VAL A 188 0.87 -3.39 -3.22
C VAL A 188 0.14 -2.89 -1.98
N ASN A 189 0.30 -3.60 -0.88
CA ASN A 189 -0.32 -3.27 0.39
C ASN A 189 0.71 -2.69 1.37
N TYR A 190 0.57 -1.42 1.71
CA TYR A 190 1.29 -0.79 2.81
C TYR A 190 0.49 -0.95 4.09
N TYR A 191 0.91 -1.84 4.97
CA TYR A 191 0.39 -2.05 6.32
C TYR A 191 -1.15 -2.00 6.45
N GLY A 192 -1.89 -2.52 5.49
CA GLY A 192 -3.33 -2.67 5.58
C GLY A 192 -3.74 -3.98 6.23
N PRO A 193 -4.78 -4.00 7.08
CA PRO A 193 -5.24 -5.22 7.72
C PRO A 193 -5.85 -6.20 6.71
N SER A 194 -5.73 -7.50 6.98
CA SER A 194 -6.27 -8.58 6.14
C SER A 194 -7.37 -9.41 6.81
N ASP A 195 -7.37 -9.48 8.16
CA ASP A 195 -8.40 -10.13 8.97
C ASP A 195 -8.90 -9.19 10.07
N LEU A 196 -10.07 -8.61 9.86
CA LEU A 196 -10.67 -7.67 10.82
C LEU A 196 -11.23 -8.36 12.06
N THR A 197 -11.47 -9.67 12.01
CA THR A 197 -11.93 -10.45 13.18
C THR A 197 -10.85 -10.56 14.26
N GLN A 198 -9.58 -10.38 13.86
CA GLN A 198 -8.39 -10.50 14.73
C GLN A 198 -7.79 -9.14 15.12
N SER A 199 -8.42 -8.03 14.78
CA SER A 199 -7.89 -6.69 15.06
C SER A 199 -8.12 -6.22 16.49
N TYR A 200 -9.20 -6.68 17.12
CA TYR A 200 -9.55 -6.26 18.49
C TYR A 200 -8.54 -6.78 19.52
N GLY A 201 -8.14 -5.89 20.45
CA GLY A 201 -7.13 -6.20 21.47
C GLY A 201 -5.69 -6.23 20.96
N LYS A 202 -5.48 -6.10 19.65
CA LYS A 202 -4.14 -6.04 19.02
C LYS A 202 -3.86 -4.68 18.37
N SER A 203 -4.89 -4.02 17.84
CA SER A 203 -4.82 -2.67 17.29
C SER A 203 -5.22 -1.63 18.34
N VAL A 204 -4.54 -0.50 18.36
CA VAL A 204 -4.82 0.60 19.31
C VAL A 204 -6.15 1.31 19.02
N ASP A 205 -6.70 1.23 17.83
CA ASP A 205 -7.90 1.95 17.41
C ASP A 205 -9.00 1.06 16.79
N ALA A 206 -8.80 -0.23 16.64
CA ALA A 206 -9.79 -1.13 16.00
C ALA A 206 -11.17 -1.06 16.69
N ALA A 207 -11.21 -0.98 18.02
CA ALA A 207 -12.45 -0.90 18.78
C ALA A 207 -13.23 0.43 18.55
N GLU A 208 -12.55 1.47 18.10
CA GLU A 208 -13.17 2.75 17.72
C GLU A 208 -13.55 2.78 16.24
N VAL A 209 -12.66 2.33 15.37
CA VAL A 209 -12.78 2.49 13.91
C VAL A 209 -13.71 1.47 13.28
N LEU A 210 -13.53 0.19 13.61
CA LEU A 210 -14.25 -0.89 12.91
C LEU A 210 -15.76 -0.88 13.14
N PRO A 211 -16.29 -0.57 14.35
CA PRO A 211 -17.74 -0.46 14.52
C PRO A 211 -18.38 0.64 13.69
N LEU A 212 -17.69 1.76 13.42
CA LEU A 212 -18.19 2.83 12.55
C LEU A 212 -18.33 2.37 11.11
N TRP A 213 -17.39 1.55 10.64
CA TRP A 213 -17.38 1.08 9.25
C TRP A 213 -18.24 -0.18 9.04
N LEU A 214 -18.28 -1.08 10.04
CA LEU A 214 -18.95 -2.38 9.94
C LEU A 214 -20.35 -2.39 10.59
N GLY A 215 -20.77 -1.28 11.24
CA GLY A 215 -22.08 -1.16 11.87
C GLY A 215 -22.19 -1.78 13.26
N GLY A 216 -21.09 -2.27 13.82
CA GLY A 216 -20.99 -2.87 15.15
C GLY A 216 -19.65 -3.54 15.38
N ASP A 217 -19.42 -4.00 16.61
CA ASP A 217 -18.20 -4.73 16.99
C ASP A 217 -18.20 -6.18 16.46
N ALA A 218 -17.05 -6.89 16.64
CA ALA A 218 -16.90 -8.25 16.16
C ALA A 218 -17.80 -9.30 16.84
N VAL A 219 -18.44 -8.97 17.94
CA VAL A 219 -19.41 -9.85 18.61
C VAL A 219 -20.78 -9.69 17.95
N LYS A 220 -21.23 -8.43 17.77
CA LYS A 220 -22.55 -8.11 17.19
C LYS A 220 -22.60 -8.32 15.67
N GLU A 221 -21.53 -7.94 14.97
CA GLU A 221 -21.46 -7.93 13.50
C GLU A 221 -20.36 -8.87 12.98
N ARG A 222 -20.18 -10.05 13.60
CA ARG A 222 -19.15 -11.02 13.23
C ARG A 222 -19.16 -11.36 11.74
N HIS A 223 -20.34 -11.54 11.15
CA HIS A 223 -20.48 -11.86 9.74
C HIS A 223 -19.91 -10.74 8.84
N ARG A 224 -20.19 -9.47 9.17
CA ARG A 224 -19.63 -8.33 8.42
C ARG A 224 -18.12 -8.24 8.56
N HIS A 225 -17.55 -8.53 9.72
CA HIS A 225 -16.10 -8.57 9.91
C HIS A 225 -15.45 -9.64 9.02
N ILE A 226 -16.05 -10.83 8.92
CA ILE A 226 -15.59 -11.88 8.00
C ILE A 226 -15.72 -11.43 6.55
N LEU A 227 -16.90 -10.92 6.14
CA LEU A 227 -17.15 -10.46 4.77
C LEU A 227 -16.19 -9.33 4.35
N ALA A 228 -15.87 -8.42 5.28
CA ALA A 228 -14.96 -7.31 5.02
C ALA A 228 -13.47 -7.68 5.11
N SER A 229 -13.11 -8.90 5.45
CA SER A 229 -11.70 -9.33 5.59
C SER A 229 -11.18 -9.95 4.29
N PRO A 230 -10.20 -9.33 3.60
CA PRO A 230 -9.62 -9.86 2.36
C PRO A 230 -9.11 -11.30 2.48
N LEU A 231 -8.64 -11.68 3.65
CA LEU A 231 -8.09 -13.01 3.95
C LEU A 231 -9.04 -14.15 3.54
N TYR A 232 -10.35 -13.97 3.76
CA TYR A 232 -11.35 -15.01 3.50
C TYR A 232 -11.78 -15.11 2.03
N TRP A 233 -11.39 -14.12 1.21
CA TRP A 233 -11.69 -14.08 -0.23
C TRP A 233 -10.55 -14.58 -1.11
N ALA A 234 -9.38 -14.88 -0.54
CA ALA A 234 -8.24 -15.35 -1.30
C ALA A 234 -8.50 -16.73 -1.94
N THR A 235 -8.45 -16.76 -3.26
CA THR A 235 -8.59 -17.93 -4.15
C THR A 235 -7.46 -17.96 -5.16
N PRO A 236 -7.26 -19.03 -5.95
CA PRO A 236 -6.25 -19.06 -7.02
C PRO A 236 -6.39 -17.96 -8.08
N ALA A 237 -7.56 -17.28 -8.14
CA ALA A 237 -7.80 -16.16 -9.05
C ALA A 237 -7.41 -14.78 -8.47
N ALA A 238 -6.84 -14.74 -7.26
CA ALA A 238 -6.37 -13.51 -6.64
C ALA A 238 -5.14 -12.96 -7.38
N ALA A 239 -4.96 -11.64 -7.33
CA ALA A 239 -3.84 -10.98 -7.96
C ALA A 239 -2.53 -11.17 -7.17
N PRO A 240 -1.36 -11.28 -7.84
CA PRO A 240 -0.05 -11.20 -7.20
C PRO A 240 0.04 -10.02 -6.24
N THR A 241 0.60 -10.23 -5.04
CA THR A 241 0.54 -9.26 -3.96
C THR A 241 1.90 -9.03 -3.29
N LEU A 242 2.31 -7.76 -3.15
CA LEU A 242 3.39 -7.33 -2.28
C LEU A 242 2.81 -6.76 -0.98
N LEU A 243 3.23 -7.32 0.15
CA LEU A 243 2.89 -6.87 1.49
C LEU A 243 4.09 -6.16 2.11
N LEU A 244 3.89 -4.94 2.61
CA LEU A 244 4.90 -4.10 3.25
C LEU A 244 4.45 -3.83 4.69
N GLN A 245 5.17 -4.37 5.69
CA GLN A 245 4.71 -4.32 7.07
C GLN A 245 5.87 -4.09 8.05
N GLY A 246 5.65 -3.20 9.03
CA GLY A 246 6.56 -2.95 10.12
C GLY A 246 6.32 -3.90 11.31
N THR A 247 7.37 -4.27 12.05
CA THR A 247 7.25 -5.16 13.22
C THR A 247 6.71 -4.45 14.46
N GLU A 248 6.83 -3.11 14.54
CA GLU A 248 6.36 -2.30 15.66
C GLU A 248 5.07 -1.51 15.35
N ASP A 249 4.31 -1.98 14.34
CA ASP A 249 3.04 -1.36 13.98
C ASP A 249 1.95 -1.67 15.02
N LYS A 250 1.48 -0.62 15.71
CA LYS A 250 0.46 -0.73 16.78
C LYS A 250 -0.99 -0.56 16.25
N TYR A 251 -1.17 -0.11 15.02
CA TYR A 251 -2.47 0.02 14.38
C TYR A 251 -2.85 -1.24 13.60
N VAL A 252 -1.90 -1.80 12.88
CA VAL A 252 -2.06 -3.04 12.13
C VAL A 252 -0.89 -3.95 12.48
N ASN A 253 -1.13 -4.89 13.36
CA ASN A 253 -0.08 -5.79 13.83
C ASN A 253 0.53 -6.63 12.69
N HIS A 254 1.83 -6.94 12.79
CA HIS A 254 2.62 -7.61 11.76
C HIS A 254 2.00 -8.94 11.28
N GLU A 255 1.34 -9.66 12.17
CA GLU A 255 0.69 -10.93 11.85
C GLU A 255 -0.37 -10.82 10.75
N GLN A 256 -1.00 -9.64 10.57
CA GLN A 256 -1.96 -9.42 9.50
C GLN A 256 -1.34 -9.65 8.11
N ALA A 257 -0.11 -9.21 7.92
CA ALA A 257 0.62 -9.45 6.67
C ALA A 257 1.10 -10.92 6.57
N VAL A 258 1.52 -11.52 7.69
CA VAL A 258 1.92 -12.94 7.74
C VAL A 258 0.74 -13.83 7.35
N TRP A 259 -0.43 -13.63 7.94
CA TRP A 259 -1.64 -14.42 7.61
C TRP A 259 -2.03 -14.30 6.15
N MET A 260 -1.99 -13.08 5.59
CA MET A 260 -2.33 -12.87 4.19
C MET A 260 -1.33 -13.54 3.25
N ARG A 261 -0.02 -13.42 3.54
CA ARG A 261 1.03 -14.14 2.81
C ARG A 261 0.78 -15.65 2.81
N ASP A 262 0.55 -16.22 3.98
CA ASP A 262 0.37 -17.65 4.12
C ASP A 262 -0.91 -18.14 3.43
N ARG A 263 -1.97 -17.35 3.50
CA ARG A 263 -3.22 -17.64 2.80
C ARG A 263 -3.08 -17.59 1.28
N LEU A 264 -2.40 -16.57 0.73
CA LEU A 264 -2.16 -16.47 -0.71
C LEU A 264 -1.26 -17.62 -1.21
N LYS A 265 -0.20 -17.95 -0.46
CA LYS A 265 0.63 -19.13 -0.78
C LYS A 265 -0.17 -20.43 -0.77
N ALA A 266 -1.08 -20.61 0.19
CA ALA A 266 -1.92 -21.82 0.29
C ALA A 266 -2.91 -21.99 -0.89
N VAL A 267 -3.11 -20.96 -1.70
CA VAL A 267 -3.93 -20.99 -2.92
C VAL A 267 -3.11 -20.74 -4.19
N ASP A 268 -1.78 -20.99 -4.13
CA ASP A 268 -0.82 -20.88 -5.24
C ASP A 268 -0.78 -19.49 -5.91
N VAL A 269 -0.99 -18.41 -5.15
CA VAL A 269 -0.87 -17.03 -5.62
C VAL A 269 0.49 -16.47 -5.23
N GLU A 270 1.18 -15.82 -6.19
CA GLU A 270 2.45 -15.14 -5.94
C GLU A 270 2.28 -14.05 -4.89
N VAL A 271 3.09 -14.13 -3.83
CA VAL A 271 3.08 -13.15 -2.75
C VAL A 271 4.46 -12.92 -2.17
N GLU A 272 4.81 -11.65 -1.99
CA GLU A 272 6.03 -11.21 -1.31
C GLU A 272 5.66 -10.48 -0.01
N LEU A 273 6.45 -10.66 1.03
CA LEU A 273 6.36 -9.90 2.27
C LEU A 273 7.70 -9.23 2.56
N LEU A 274 7.73 -7.92 2.53
CA LEU A 274 8.84 -7.12 3.02
C LEU A 274 8.54 -6.68 4.46
N THR A 275 9.20 -7.33 5.41
CA THR A 275 9.18 -6.92 6.82
C THR A 275 10.21 -5.83 7.05
N LEU A 276 9.80 -4.75 7.72
CA LEU A 276 10.65 -3.63 8.12
C LEU A 276 10.80 -3.66 9.65
N GLU A 277 11.97 -4.12 10.10
CA GLU A 277 12.25 -4.29 11.53
C GLU A 277 12.27 -2.96 12.27
N GLY A 278 11.55 -2.88 13.39
CA GLY A 278 11.42 -1.68 14.21
C GLY A 278 10.53 -0.58 13.60
N ALA A 279 10.02 -0.76 12.38
CA ALA A 279 9.15 0.23 11.77
C ALA A 279 7.73 0.16 12.36
N GLY A 280 7.14 1.33 12.63
CA GLY A 280 5.74 1.47 13.04
C GLY A 280 4.81 1.74 11.86
N HIS A 281 3.58 2.16 12.18
CA HIS A 281 2.57 2.53 11.18
C HIS A 281 2.97 3.83 10.47
N GLY A 282 3.06 3.80 9.13
CA GLY A 282 3.51 4.95 8.34
C GLY A 282 5.04 5.05 8.27
N PHE A 283 5.64 4.39 7.31
CA PHE A 283 7.11 4.34 7.14
C PHE A 283 7.72 5.72 6.90
N LYS A 284 8.93 5.95 7.47
CA LYS A 284 9.69 7.20 7.37
C LYS A 284 11.13 6.93 6.99
N GLY A 285 11.81 7.94 6.45
CA GLY A 285 13.24 7.88 6.13
C GLY A 285 13.59 6.66 5.27
N ALA A 286 14.62 5.93 5.64
CA ALA A 286 15.14 4.77 4.91
C ALA A 286 14.10 3.65 4.70
N ASP A 287 13.19 3.44 5.67
CA ASP A 287 12.14 2.43 5.54
C ASP A 287 11.11 2.83 4.47
N ALA A 288 10.76 4.12 4.38
CA ALA A 288 9.88 4.62 3.34
C ALA A 288 10.52 4.50 1.95
N GLU A 289 11.82 4.78 1.82
CA GLU A 289 12.59 4.62 0.57
C GLU A 289 12.68 3.14 0.16
N LYS A 290 12.98 2.25 1.11
CA LYS A 290 13.06 0.81 0.88
C LYS A 290 11.71 0.24 0.43
N ALA A 291 10.63 0.61 1.12
CA ALA A 291 9.28 0.19 0.76
C ALA A 291 8.85 0.72 -0.61
N TRP A 292 9.16 1.99 -0.92
CA TRP A 292 8.84 2.59 -2.22
C TRP A 292 9.60 1.92 -3.37
N LYS A 293 10.90 1.65 -3.17
CA LYS A 293 11.71 0.92 -4.14
C LYS A 293 11.13 -0.47 -4.42
N ALA A 294 10.80 -1.23 -3.37
CA ALA A 294 10.19 -2.56 -3.51
C ALA A 294 8.85 -2.50 -4.28
N ALA A 295 8.02 -1.48 -4.01
CA ALA A 295 6.77 -1.27 -4.73
C ALA A 295 7.00 -0.99 -6.22
N LEU A 296 7.96 -0.13 -6.58
CA LEU A 296 8.30 0.17 -7.97
C LEU A 296 8.82 -1.08 -8.71
N GLU A 297 9.71 -1.86 -8.08
CA GLU A 297 10.24 -3.10 -8.65
C GLU A 297 9.13 -4.14 -8.86
N PHE A 298 8.18 -4.23 -7.93
CA PHE A 298 7.03 -5.11 -8.05
C PHE A 298 6.11 -4.69 -9.21
N PHE A 299 5.77 -3.39 -9.32
CA PHE A 299 5.00 -2.88 -10.46
C PHE A 299 5.71 -3.06 -11.79
N GLU A 300 7.05 -2.91 -11.84
CA GLU A 300 7.81 -3.14 -13.06
C GLU A 300 7.68 -4.58 -13.56
N ARG A 301 7.78 -5.56 -12.66
CA ARG A 301 7.63 -6.98 -13.01
C ARG A 301 6.22 -7.34 -13.50
N HIS A 302 5.18 -6.78 -12.88
CA HIS A 302 3.80 -7.20 -13.14
C HIS A 302 3.06 -6.35 -14.17
N LEU A 303 3.50 -5.11 -14.39
CA LEU A 303 2.78 -4.17 -15.25
C LEU A 303 3.54 -3.77 -16.51
N LYS A 304 4.87 -3.94 -16.56
CA LYS A 304 5.64 -3.68 -17.78
C LYS A 304 5.90 -4.99 -18.54
N PRO A 305 5.96 -4.95 -19.89
CA PRO A 305 6.33 -6.15 -20.66
C PRO A 305 7.75 -6.58 -20.27
N ALA A 306 8.00 -7.88 -20.29
CA ALA A 306 9.35 -8.42 -20.15
C ALA A 306 10.27 -7.77 -21.21
N LYS A 307 11.43 -7.31 -20.79
CA LYS A 307 12.45 -6.72 -21.68
C LYS A 307 13.09 -7.81 -22.52
#